data_1205f2d2f45b6307221479c1575da4f8
#
_entry.id   1205f2d2f45b6307221479c1575da4f8
#
_cell.length_a   1.000
_cell.length_b   1.000
_cell.length_c   1.000
_cell.angle_alpha   90.00
_cell.angle_beta   90.00
_cell.angle_gamma   90.00
#
_symmetry.space_group_name_H-M   'P 1'
#
loop_
_entity.id
_entity.type
_entity.pdbx_description
1 polymer ?
#
loop_
_entity_poly.entity_id
_entity_poly.type
_entity_poly.pdbx_seq_one_letter_code
_entity_poly.pdbx_strand_id
1 'polypeptide(L)'
;MSLQVEKLENNMAKLTIEVPANDLEKALQSAYMKQKNKIAMPGFRKGKVPRQMIEKMYGPEIFYDDAANALIPKAYSEAYDECDLEIVSRPEINIVQIEKGKSFIFTADVATKPEVKLGEYKGLEVDKVSTRVTQKEVDAKIQEEAEKNAREVVVTDRPVADGDEVILDFEGFVDGEAFEGGKGENYPLTIGSGSFIPGFEEQLVGAETEKEVEVKVTFPEDYHAEELKGKEAVFKCTVHEIKAKELPEIDDEFAAEVSEFDTLEEYKADVKAKIKEQKAADGKRNQEDQAVEQAVKNAEYEIPQPMIDTQTTQMVEDFAQRIQSQGITLEQYFQFTGLTAEKMMEDMKPQAIKRIETRLVLEAIAKAENIEITDEKVDEELAKMAESYKMEVEKLKEFMGENEKKQMKEDLAVQEAVTFLVENAVEK
;
A
#
# COMPACT_ATOMS: atom_id res chain seq x y z
N MET A 1 9.62 36.54 15.87
CA MET A 1 8.66 35.55 16.38
C MET A 1 9.04 35.16 17.80
N SER A 2 8.13 34.79 18.70
CA SER A 2 8.47 34.17 19.99
C SER A 2 7.80 32.83 20.08
N LEU A 3 8.47 31.83 20.66
CA LEU A 3 8.02 30.47 20.83
C LEU A 3 8.03 30.12 22.33
N GLN A 4 6.93 29.52 22.79
CA GLN A 4 6.85 28.90 24.10
C GLN A 4 6.46 27.44 23.90
N VAL A 5 7.19 26.51 24.53
CA VAL A 5 6.98 25.07 24.45
C VAL A 5 6.54 24.57 25.81
N GLU A 6 5.37 23.95 25.85
CA GLU A 6 4.83 23.30 27.04
C GLU A 6 4.70 21.79 26.75
N LYS A 7 5.38 20.96 27.52
CA LYS A 7 5.25 19.50 27.46
C LYS A 7 3.98 19.08 28.20
N LEU A 8 3.16 18.31 27.56
CA LEU A 8 1.92 17.76 28.11
C LEU A 8 2.09 16.26 28.41
N GLU A 9 1.09 15.65 28.99
CA GLU A 9 1.04 14.20 29.22
C GLU A 9 0.89 13.44 27.90
N ASN A 10 1.14 12.13 27.90
CA ASN A 10 0.98 11.20 26.78
C ASN A 10 1.78 11.58 25.53
N ASN A 11 3.03 12.01 25.73
CA ASN A 11 3.94 12.43 24.64
C ASN A 11 3.34 13.53 23.74
N MET A 12 2.58 14.44 24.31
CA MET A 12 2.06 15.62 23.64
C MET A 12 2.87 16.87 24.04
N ALA A 13 2.89 17.86 23.14
CA ALA A 13 3.44 19.17 23.42
C ALA A 13 2.57 20.26 22.80
N LYS A 14 2.49 21.39 23.46
CA LYS A 14 1.82 22.60 23.00
C LYS A 14 2.86 23.66 22.65
N LEU A 15 2.87 24.07 21.41
CA LEU A 15 3.69 25.19 20.93
C LEU A 15 2.81 26.44 20.88
N THR A 16 3.14 27.45 21.68
CA THR A 16 2.48 28.77 21.59
C THR A 16 3.38 29.69 20.78
N ILE A 17 2.86 30.11 19.64
CA ILE A 17 3.62 30.87 18.64
C ILE A 17 3.03 32.29 18.56
N GLU A 18 3.86 33.29 18.79
CA GLU A 18 3.49 34.70 18.69
C GLU A 18 4.19 35.35 17.50
N VAL A 19 3.39 35.82 16.54
CA VAL A 19 3.82 36.54 15.37
C VAL A 19 3.66 38.08 15.63
N PRO A 20 4.69 38.90 15.40
CA PRO A 20 4.62 40.31 15.66
C PRO A 20 3.48 41.04 14.91
N ALA A 21 2.89 42.05 15.53
CA ALA A 21 1.81 42.86 14.95
C ALA A 21 2.13 43.44 13.56
N ASN A 22 3.39 43.79 13.30
CA ASN A 22 3.83 44.30 11.99
C ASN A 22 3.69 43.23 10.87
N ASP A 23 3.92 41.95 11.18
CA ASP A 23 3.83 40.88 10.19
C ASP A 23 2.36 40.52 9.97
N LEU A 24 1.52 40.55 11.02
CA LEU A 24 0.07 40.43 10.87
C LEU A 24 -0.47 41.58 9.98
N GLU A 25 -0.01 42.82 10.16
CA GLU A 25 -0.48 43.95 9.35
C GLU A 25 -0.10 43.80 7.86
N LYS A 26 1.10 43.25 7.57
CA LYS A 26 1.52 42.90 6.18
C LYS A 26 0.63 41.78 5.58
N ALA A 27 0.31 40.77 6.38
CA ALA A 27 -0.54 39.68 5.95
C ALA A 27 -1.98 40.17 5.69
N LEU A 28 -2.54 41.00 6.56
CA LEU A 28 -3.84 41.62 6.37
C LEU A 28 -3.88 42.52 5.11
N GLN A 29 -2.80 43.24 4.82
CA GLN A 29 -2.68 44.03 3.59
C GLN A 29 -2.63 43.14 2.35
N SER A 30 -1.95 41.99 2.44
CA SER A 30 -1.92 40.98 1.36
C SER A 30 -3.29 40.36 1.13
N ALA A 31 -4.00 40.00 2.20
CA ALA A 31 -5.35 39.48 2.16
C ALA A 31 -6.34 40.42 1.48
N TYR A 32 -6.28 41.70 1.87
CA TYR A 32 -7.02 42.75 1.18
C TYR A 32 -6.70 42.81 -0.33
N MET A 33 -5.42 42.76 -0.73
CA MET A 33 -5.03 42.79 -2.14
C MET A 33 -5.58 41.63 -2.94
N LYS A 34 -5.68 40.44 -2.35
CA LYS A 34 -6.28 39.26 -2.96
C LYS A 34 -7.81 39.39 -3.08
N GLN A 35 -8.47 39.92 -2.05
CA GLN A 35 -9.95 39.94 -1.98
C GLN A 35 -10.58 41.19 -2.57
N LYS A 36 -9.87 42.36 -2.68
CA LYS A 36 -10.45 43.65 -3.12
C LYS A 36 -11.22 43.59 -4.43
N ASN A 37 -10.85 42.69 -5.33
CA ASN A 37 -11.53 42.53 -6.61
C ASN A 37 -12.84 41.68 -6.50
N LYS A 38 -13.07 41.03 -5.36
CA LYS A 38 -14.29 40.26 -5.10
C LYS A 38 -15.32 41.10 -4.33
N ILE A 39 -14.88 42.11 -3.61
CA ILE A 39 -15.74 42.91 -2.74
C ILE A 39 -16.29 44.09 -3.54
N ALA A 40 -17.62 44.22 -3.58
CA ALA A 40 -18.33 45.34 -4.16
C ALA A 40 -18.93 46.22 -3.03
N MET A 41 -18.78 47.53 -3.14
CA MET A 41 -19.35 48.49 -2.16
C MET A 41 -20.05 49.61 -2.90
N PRO A 42 -21.25 50.03 -2.46
CA PRO A 42 -21.93 51.19 -3.05
C PRO A 42 -21.05 52.45 -3.03
N GLY A 43 -21.00 53.18 -4.14
CA GLY A 43 -20.19 54.38 -4.30
C GLY A 43 -18.72 54.15 -4.73
N PHE A 44 -18.27 52.90 -4.83
CA PHE A 44 -16.91 52.57 -5.27
C PHE A 44 -16.90 51.61 -6.48
N ARG A 45 -15.97 51.86 -7.38
CA ARG A 45 -15.70 50.91 -8.46
C ARG A 45 -15.07 49.64 -7.88
N LYS A 46 -15.52 48.45 -8.35
CA LYS A 46 -14.99 47.13 -7.97
C LYS A 46 -13.45 47.12 -8.01
N GLY A 47 -12.82 46.66 -6.95
CA GLY A 47 -11.36 46.58 -6.81
C GLY A 47 -10.68 47.93 -6.43
N LYS A 48 -11.46 49.02 -6.24
CA LYS A 48 -10.94 50.34 -5.84
C LYS A 48 -11.40 50.80 -4.45
N VAL A 49 -12.10 49.94 -3.73
CA VAL A 49 -12.54 50.24 -2.34
C VAL A 49 -11.30 50.20 -1.43
N PRO A 50 -11.00 51.28 -0.68
CA PRO A 50 -9.89 51.28 0.28
C PRO A 50 -10.14 50.26 1.41
N ARG A 51 -9.08 49.61 1.90
CA ARG A 51 -9.15 48.60 2.98
C ARG A 51 -9.93 49.10 4.19
N GLN A 52 -9.63 50.33 4.65
CA GLN A 52 -10.30 50.93 5.81
C GLN A 52 -11.81 51.06 5.65
N MET A 53 -12.30 51.27 4.43
CA MET A 53 -13.75 51.35 4.18
C MET A 53 -14.40 49.97 4.25
N ILE A 54 -13.70 48.94 3.77
CA ILE A 54 -14.16 47.54 3.86
C ILE A 54 -14.21 47.12 5.34
N GLU A 55 -13.14 47.35 6.09
CA GLU A 55 -13.05 47.05 7.53
C GLU A 55 -14.11 47.80 8.34
N LYS A 56 -14.43 49.07 7.97
CA LYS A 56 -15.48 49.85 8.64
C LYS A 56 -16.89 49.27 8.42
N MET A 57 -17.13 48.68 7.24
CA MET A 57 -18.46 48.14 6.87
C MET A 57 -18.67 46.70 7.29
N TYR A 58 -17.65 45.87 7.15
CA TYR A 58 -17.73 44.42 7.34
C TYR A 58 -16.95 43.93 8.55
N GLY A 59 -16.23 44.81 9.26
CA GLY A 59 -15.30 44.43 10.32
C GLY A 59 -13.90 44.08 9.77
N PRO A 60 -12.84 44.22 10.58
CA PRO A 60 -11.49 43.83 10.22
C PRO A 60 -11.35 42.30 10.06
N GLU A 61 -12.26 41.53 10.64
CA GLU A 61 -12.31 40.05 10.67
C GLU A 61 -12.40 39.45 9.27
N ILE A 62 -12.95 40.20 8.29
CA ILE A 62 -13.10 39.74 6.91
C ILE A 62 -11.76 39.31 6.25
N PHE A 63 -10.63 39.77 6.77
CA PHE A 63 -9.30 39.44 6.27
C PHE A 63 -8.51 38.52 7.18
N TYR A 64 -9.06 38.13 8.35
CA TYR A 64 -8.31 37.39 9.36
C TYR A 64 -7.99 35.97 8.90
N ASP A 65 -8.93 35.25 8.29
CA ASP A 65 -8.72 33.91 7.81
C ASP A 65 -7.63 33.83 6.74
N ASP A 66 -7.67 34.72 5.75
CA ASP A 66 -6.64 34.76 4.70
C ASP A 66 -5.26 35.17 5.26
N ALA A 67 -5.23 36.06 6.25
CA ALA A 67 -3.98 36.47 6.90
C ALA A 67 -3.41 35.35 7.77
N ALA A 68 -4.25 34.65 8.56
CA ALA A 68 -3.86 33.54 9.38
C ALA A 68 -3.31 32.39 8.50
N ASN A 69 -4.06 32.00 7.46
CA ASN A 69 -3.65 30.95 6.52
C ASN A 69 -2.33 31.27 5.79
N ALA A 70 -1.98 32.55 5.62
CA ALA A 70 -0.71 32.95 5.04
C ALA A 70 0.45 32.97 6.05
N LEU A 71 0.18 33.24 7.32
CA LEU A 71 1.20 33.37 8.37
C LEU A 71 1.52 32.05 9.07
N ILE A 72 0.51 31.22 9.34
CA ILE A 72 0.64 29.96 10.12
C ILE A 72 1.71 29.04 9.54
N PRO A 73 1.72 28.70 8.23
CA PRO A 73 2.71 27.75 7.71
C PRO A 73 4.14 28.20 7.92
N LYS A 74 4.41 29.50 7.69
CA LYS A 74 5.74 30.07 7.84
C LYS A 74 6.15 30.14 9.30
N ALA A 75 5.29 30.65 10.18
CA ALA A 75 5.58 30.79 11.59
C ALA A 75 5.73 29.43 12.29
N TYR A 76 4.94 28.41 11.86
CA TYR A 76 5.07 27.05 12.35
C TYR A 76 6.39 26.40 11.89
N SER A 77 6.80 26.59 10.64
CA SER A 77 8.08 26.08 10.15
C SER A 77 9.26 26.68 10.93
N GLU A 78 9.26 28.01 11.17
CA GLU A 78 10.28 28.66 11.98
C GLU A 78 10.27 28.14 13.43
N ALA A 79 9.10 27.89 14.01
CA ALA A 79 8.94 27.34 15.35
C ALA A 79 9.39 25.88 15.45
N TYR A 80 9.15 25.10 14.39
CA TYR A 80 9.62 23.71 14.29
C TYR A 80 11.15 23.63 14.28
N ASP A 81 11.81 24.53 13.55
CA ASP A 81 13.28 24.58 13.47
C ASP A 81 13.92 25.09 14.79
N GLU A 82 13.18 25.91 15.57
CA GLU A 82 13.66 26.41 16.88
C GLU A 82 13.39 25.44 18.04
N CYS A 83 12.41 24.52 17.91
CA CYS A 83 12.09 23.60 18.99
C CYS A 83 12.99 22.36 18.95
N ASP A 84 13.52 21.95 20.12
CA ASP A 84 14.34 20.74 20.28
C ASP A 84 13.48 19.47 20.40
N LEU A 85 12.26 19.46 19.83
CA LEU A 85 11.33 18.33 19.92
C LEU A 85 11.27 17.55 18.61
N GLU A 86 11.34 16.24 18.69
CA GLU A 86 11.03 15.36 17.56
C GLU A 86 9.48 15.25 17.41
N ILE A 87 8.89 16.09 16.57
CA ILE A 87 7.45 16.11 16.30
C ILE A 87 7.12 15.02 15.30
N VAL A 88 6.11 14.19 15.63
CA VAL A 88 5.72 13.01 14.85
C VAL A 88 4.26 13.03 14.39
N SER A 89 3.59 14.17 14.53
CA SER A 89 2.21 14.34 14.07
C SER A 89 2.02 15.64 13.30
N ARG A 90 0.92 15.73 12.56
CA ARG A 90 0.45 17.01 12.03
C ARG A 90 0.00 17.90 13.22
N PRO A 91 0.28 19.21 13.19
CA PRO A 91 -0.14 20.10 14.26
C PRO A 91 -1.65 20.33 14.24
N GLU A 92 -2.30 20.31 15.41
CA GLU A 92 -3.64 20.85 15.60
C GLU A 92 -3.53 22.33 15.94
N ILE A 93 -3.98 23.19 15.03
CA ILE A 93 -3.81 24.64 15.14
C ILE A 93 -5.05 25.27 15.77
N ASN A 94 -4.85 26.01 16.87
CA ASN A 94 -5.87 26.79 17.53
C ASN A 94 -5.46 28.27 17.59
N ILE A 95 -6.31 29.16 17.06
CA ILE A 95 -6.06 30.62 17.09
C ILE A 95 -6.47 31.14 18.47
N VAL A 96 -5.50 31.71 19.20
CA VAL A 96 -5.71 32.29 20.51
C VAL A 96 -6.05 33.78 20.40
N GLN A 97 -5.31 34.51 19.55
CA GLN A 97 -5.50 35.96 19.35
C GLN A 97 -5.21 36.36 17.93
N ILE A 98 -6.18 36.97 17.27
CA ILE A 98 -6.00 37.65 16.01
C ILE A 98 -6.76 38.99 16.03
N GLU A 99 -6.04 40.10 16.21
CA GLU A 99 -6.65 41.42 16.31
C GLU A 99 -5.72 42.45 15.68
N LYS A 100 -6.29 43.35 14.91
CA LYS A 100 -5.55 44.42 14.26
C LYS A 100 -4.78 45.26 15.27
N GLY A 101 -3.47 45.43 15.06
CA GLY A 101 -2.59 46.20 15.93
C GLY A 101 -2.05 45.45 17.16
N LYS A 102 -2.46 44.21 17.36
CA LYS A 102 -1.89 43.29 18.34
C LYS A 102 -1.09 42.19 17.64
N SER A 103 -0.28 41.45 18.41
CA SER A 103 0.39 40.27 17.90
C SER A 103 -0.64 39.16 17.56
N PHE A 104 -0.34 38.37 16.55
CA PHE A 104 -1.10 37.16 16.22
C PHE A 104 -0.54 36.01 17.04
N ILE A 105 -1.41 35.37 17.85
CA ILE A 105 -1.03 34.26 18.70
C ILE A 105 -1.89 33.05 18.34
N PHE A 106 -1.22 31.94 18.09
CA PHE A 106 -1.86 30.66 17.89
C PHE A 106 -1.10 29.55 18.62
N THR A 107 -1.79 28.47 18.94
CA THR A 107 -1.18 27.27 19.49
C THR A 107 -1.18 26.15 18.48
N ALA A 108 -0.15 25.32 18.52
CA ALA A 108 -0.06 24.08 17.77
C ALA A 108 0.12 22.94 18.77
N ASP A 109 -0.89 22.09 18.89
CA ASP A 109 -0.80 20.88 19.69
C ASP A 109 -0.23 19.76 18.82
N VAL A 110 0.88 19.15 19.25
CA VAL A 110 1.66 18.18 18.49
C VAL A 110 2.01 16.96 19.33
N ALA A 111 2.12 15.80 18.69
CA ALA A 111 2.68 14.62 19.33
C ALA A 111 4.20 14.61 19.14
N THR A 112 4.91 14.31 20.20
CA THR A 112 6.36 14.09 20.21
C THR A 112 6.67 12.60 20.19
N LYS A 113 7.85 12.26 19.67
CA LYS A 113 8.31 10.87 19.60
C LYS A 113 8.37 10.27 21.00
N PRO A 114 7.71 9.10 21.22
CA PRO A 114 7.73 8.42 22.50
C PRO A 114 9.12 7.91 22.87
N GLU A 115 9.44 7.95 24.16
CA GLU A 115 10.59 7.20 24.69
C GLU A 115 10.26 5.70 24.75
N VAL A 116 11.16 4.87 24.24
CA VAL A 116 11.04 3.42 24.26
C VAL A 116 11.95 2.87 25.35
N LYS A 117 11.36 2.08 26.25
CA LYS A 117 12.13 1.27 27.21
C LYS A 117 12.33 -0.11 26.60
N LEU A 118 13.56 -0.39 26.18
CA LEU A 118 13.92 -1.68 25.61
C LEU A 118 13.86 -2.78 26.67
N GLY A 119 13.22 -3.90 26.31
CA GLY A 119 13.32 -5.15 27.07
C GLY A 119 14.49 -6.02 26.60
N GLU A 120 14.36 -7.34 26.72
CA GLU A 120 15.35 -8.26 26.17
C GLU A 120 15.20 -8.32 24.64
N TYR A 121 16.24 -7.88 23.92
CA TYR A 121 16.32 -7.88 22.47
C TYR A 121 17.53 -8.64 21.93
N LYS A 122 18.37 -9.24 22.82
CA LYS A 122 19.47 -10.15 22.45
C LYS A 122 19.12 -11.58 22.86
N GLY A 123 19.60 -12.54 22.09
CA GLY A 123 19.32 -13.96 22.36
C GLY A 123 17.89 -14.37 22.08
N LEU A 124 17.19 -13.66 21.16
CA LEU A 124 15.84 -14.00 20.73
C LEU A 124 15.83 -15.33 19.97
N GLU A 125 14.78 -16.11 20.13
CA GLU A 125 14.68 -17.41 19.46
C GLU A 125 14.07 -17.25 18.06
N VAL A 126 14.79 -17.70 17.03
CA VAL A 126 14.33 -17.67 15.65
C VAL A 126 14.39 -19.06 15.03
N ASP A 127 13.52 -19.30 14.06
CA ASP A 127 13.50 -20.57 13.36
C ASP A 127 14.74 -20.75 12.48
N LYS A 128 15.27 -21.97 12.42
CA LYS A 128 16.40 -22.29 11.55
C LYS A 128 16.04 -22.22 10.08
N VAL A 129 16.82 -21.49 9.29
CA VAL A 129 16.62 -21.42 7.85
C VAL A 129 16.95 -22.76 7.17
N SER A 130 15.92 -23.38 6.59
CA SER A 130 16.10 -24.60 5.81
C SER A 130 16.19 -24.29 4.33
N THR A 131 17.37 -24.42 3.75
CA THR A 131 17.60 -24.25 2.31
C THR A 131 17.57 -25.56 1.55
N ARG A 132 17.09 -26.66 2.20
CA ARG A 132 16.99 -27.96 1.54
C ARG A 132 15.96 -27.93 0.43
N VAL A 133 16.38 -28.25 -0.79
CA VAL A 133 15.52 -28.38 -1.96
C VAL A 133 15.36 -29.87 -2.27
N THR A 134 14.13 -30.31 -2.35
CA THR A 134 13.78 -31.69 -2.76
C THR A 134 13.64 -31.80 -4.28
N GLN A 135 13.84 -33.01 -4.82
CA GLN A 135 13.61 -33.23 -6.26
C GLN A 135 12.15 -32.93 -6.64
N LYS A 136 11.21 -33.27 -5.77
CA LYS A 136 9.78 -33.00 -5.98
C LYS A 136 9.48 -31.50 -6.20
N GLU A 137 10.16 -30.61 -5.49
CA GLU A 137 9.96 -29.16 -5.65
C GLU A 137 10.54 -28.66 -6.97
N VAL A 138 11.67 -29.23 -7.41
CA VAL A 138 12.25 -28.92 -8.72
C VAL A 138 11.33 -29.40 -9.83
N ASP A 139 10.85 -30.65 -9.74
CA ASP A 139 9.96 -31.23 -10.74
C ASP A 139 8.62 -30.49 -10.79
N ALA A 140 8.06 -30.07 -9.63
CA ALA A 140 6.85 -29.28 -9.58
C ALA A 140 7.02 -27.90 -10.24
N LYS A 141 8.17 -27.26 -10.06
CA LYS A 141 8.44 -25.95 -10.67
C LYS A 141 8.62 -26.06 -12.19
N ILE A 142 9.23 -27.14 -12.66
CA ILE A 142 9.37 -27.42 -14.09
C ILE A 142 8.01 -27.76 -14.70
N GLN A 143 7.18 -28.53 -13.98
CA GLN A 143 5.83 -28.85 -14.40
C GLN A 143 4.96 -27.57 -14.53
N GLU A 144 5.05 -26.66 -13.55
CA GLU A 144 4.38 -25.34 -13.62
C GLU A 144 4.80 -24.55 -14.87
N GLU A 145 6.09 -24.62 -15.24
CA GLU A 145 6.58 -23.95 -16.43
C GLU A 145 6.12 -24.67 -17.73
N ALA A 146 6.06 -25.98 -17.72
CA ALA A 146 5.47 -26.75 -18.83
C ALA A 146 3.98 -26.43 -19.02
N GLU A 147 3.23 -26.26 -17.93
CA GLU A 147 1.81 -25.86 -17.98
C GLU A 147 1.61 -24.45 -18.59
N LYS A 148 2.50 -23.50 -18.28
CA LYS A 148 2.48 -22.16 -18.89
C LYS A 148 2.77 -22.17 -20.40
N ASN A 149 3.58 -23.14 -20.83
CA ASN A 149 3.97 -23.32 -22.23
C ASN A 149 3.16 -24.39 -22.95
N ALA A 150 2.04 -24.88 -22.32
CA ALA A 150 1.14 -25.82 -22.94
C ALA A 150 0.54 -25.25 -24.23
N ARG A 151 0.45 -26.08 -25.26
CA ARG A 151 -0.20 -25.73 -26.54
C ARG A 151 -1.66 -26.14 -26.51
N GLU A 152 -2.54 -25.26 -26.98
CA GLU A 152 -3.94 -25.62 -27.17
C GLU A 152 -4.08 -26.37 -28.50
N VAL A 153 -4.53 -27.61 -28.42
CA VAL A 153 -4.75 -28.48 -29.59
C VAL A 153 -6.23 -28.82 -29.69
N VAL A 154 -6.80 -28.63 -30.86
CA VAL A 154 -8.19 -29.01 -31.11
C VAL A 154 -8.31 -30.54 -31.12
N VAL A 155 -9.21 -31.05 -30.30
CA VAL A 155 -9.47 -32.49 -30.13
C VAL A 155 -10.75 -32.82 -30.85
N THR A 156 -10.69 -33.81 -31.76
CA THR A 156 -11.85 -34.24 -32.55
C THR A 156 -12.17 -35.74 -32.40
N ASP A 157 -11.30 -36.46 -31.69
CA ASP A 157 -11.32 -37.93 -31.62
C ASP A 157 -11.80 -38.51 -30.29
N ARG A 158 -12.06 -37.66 -29.30
CA ARG A 158 -12.56 -38.04 -28.00
C ARG A 158 -13.59 -37.08 -27.44
N PRO A 159 -14.42 -37.50 -26.48
CA PRO A 159 -15.30 -36.58 -25.74
C PRO A 159 -14.53 -35.68 -24.81
N VAL A 160 -15.24 -34.67 -24.27
CA VAL A 160 -14.74 -33.69 -23.27
C VAL A 160 -14.17 -34.42 -22.06
N ALA A 161 -12.99 -34.00 -21.64
CA ALA A 161 -12.31 -34.45 -20.45
C ALA A 161 -12.10 -33.29 -19.45
N ASP A 162 -11.79 -33.61 -18.20
CA ASP A 162 -11.42 -32.64 -17.18
C ASP A 162 -10.12 -31.93 -17.58
N GLY A 163 -10.09 -30.61 -17.43
CA GLY A 163 -8.99 -29.74 -17.86
C GLY A 163 -9.06 -29.24 -19.30
N ASP A 164 -9.98 -29.76 -20.14
CA ASP A 164 -10.17 -29.25 -21.51
C ASP A 164 -10.82 -27.87 -21.50
N GLU A 165 -10.45 -27.02 -22.45
CA GLU A 165 -11.18 -25.80 -22.78
C GLU A 165 -12.20 -26.16 -23.88
N VAL A 166 -13.48 -25.92 -23.59
CA VAL A 166 -14.56 -26.14 -24.55
C VAL A 166 -15.18 -24.84 -25.00
N ILE A 167 -15.52 -24.76 -26.28
CA ILE A 167 -16.37 -23.68 -26.80
C ILE A 167 -17.78 -24.24 -26.88
N LEU A 168 -18.68 -23.68 -26.07
CA LEU A 168 -20.04 -24.18 -25.95
C LEU A 168 -21.09 -23.08 -26.04
N ASP A 169 -22.26 -23.48 -26.53
CA ASP A 169 -23.50 -22.73 -26.34
C ASP A 169 -24.24 -23.33 -25.15
N PHE A 170 -24.86 -22.48 -24.36
CA PHE A 170 -25.71 -22.91 -23.25
C PHE A 170 -26.96 -22.03 -23.16
N GLU A 171 -28.08 -22.62 -22.77
CA GLU A 171 -29.31 -21.92 -22.45
C GLU A 171 -29.94 -22.54 -21.20
N GLY A 172 -30.10 -21.72 -20.15
CA GLY A 172 -30.58 -22.13 -18.83
C GLY A 172 -32.07 -21.88 -18.66
N PHE A 173 -32.75 -22.85 -18.04
CA PHE A 173 -34.18 -22.81 -17.73
C PHE A 173 -34.41 -23.09 -16.26
N VAL A 174 -35.24 -22.28 -15.61
CA VAL A 174 -35.74 -22.50 -14.25
C VAL A 174 -37.26 -22.67 -14.34
N ASP A 175 -37.80 -23.73 -13.79
CA ASP A 175 -39.24 -24.08 -13.89
C ASP A 175 -39.75 -24.16 -15.34
N GLY A 176 -38.86 -24.39 -16.30
CA GLY A 176 -39.18 -24.48 -17.75
C GLY A 176 -39.20 -23.16 -18.49
N GLU A 177 -38.89 -22.06 -17.83
CA GLU A 177 -38.77 -20.73 -18.44
C GLU A 177 -37.31 -20.29 -18.50
N ALA A 178 -36.87 -19.72 -19.64
CA ALA A 178 -35.53 -19.18 -19.78
C ALA A 178 -35.38 -17.92 -18.94
N PHE A 179 -34.23 -17.76 -18.25
CA PHE A 179 -33.94 -16.62 -17.39
C PHE A 179 -32.89 -15.69 -17.98
N GLU A 180 -32.93 -14.44 -17.60
CA GLU A 180 -31.98 -13.43 -18.06
C GLU A 180 -30.56 -13.73 -17.56
N GLY A 181 -29.56 -13.73 -18.46
CA GLY A 181 -28.18 -14.11 -18.15
C GLY A 181 -27.92 -15.62 -18.21
N GLY A 182 -28.94 -16.46 -18.45
CA GLY A 182 -28.79 -17.90 -18.57
C GLY A 182 -28.37 -18.40 -19.94
N LYS A 183 -28.14 -17.51 -20.94
CA LYS A 183 -27.76 -17.87 -22.29
C LYS A 183 -26.39 -17.34 -22.68
N GLY A 184 -25.57 -18.19 -23.28
CA GLY A 184 -24.29 -17.84 -23.90
C GLY A 184 -24.09 -18.59 -25.20
N GLU A 185 -23.49 -17.94 -26.20
CA GLU A 185 -23.15 -18.54 -27.48
C GLU A 185 -21.62 -18.44 -27.69
N ASN A 186 -21.01 -19.53 -28.17
CA ASN A 186 -19.56 -19.65 -28.36
C ASN A 186 -18.76 -19.27 -27.10
N TYR A 187 -19.22 -19.66 -25.92
CA TYR A 187 -18.59 -19.32 -24.67
C TYR A 187 -17.40 -20.25 -24.40
N PRO A 188 -16.17 -19.70 -24.15
CA PRO A 188 -15.03 -20.53 -23.77
C PRO A 188 -15.12 -20.89 -22.28
N LEU A 189 -15.09 -22.18 -21.99
CA LEU A 189 -15.15 -22.71 -20.63
C LEU A 189 -14.08 -23.77 -20.43
N THR A 190 -13.23 -23.60 -19.41
CA THR A 190 -12.29 -24.64 -18.97
C THR A 190 -13.01 -25.55 -17.99
N ILE A 191 -13.09 -26.83 -18.31
CA ILE A 191 -13.73 -27.87 -17.47
C ILE A 191 -12.89 -28.10 -16.22
N GLY A 192 -13.51 -28.04 -15.05
CA GLY A 192 -12.82 -28.14 -13.75
C GLY A 192 -12.30 -26.80 -13.19
N SER A 193 -12.54 -25.68 -13.87
CA SER A 193 -12.11 -24.35 -13.41
C SER A 193 -12.92 -23.83 -12.22
N GLY A 194 -14.14 -24.33 -12.01
CA GLY A 194 -15.09 -23.81 -11.03
C GLY A 194 -15.66 -22.45 -11.37
N SER A 195 -15.57 -22.02 -12.63
CA SER A 195 -16.11 -20.74 -13.12
C SER A 195 -17.62 -20.72 -13.21
N PHE A 196 -18.24 -21.89 -13.33
CA PHE A 196 -19.69 -22.08 -13.37
C PHE A 196 -20.22 -22.61 -12.03
N ILE A 197 -21.54 -22.69 -11.92
CA ILE A 197 -22.23 -23.24 -10.73
C ILE A 197 -21.75 -24.66 -10.45
N PRO A 198 -21.57 -25.05 -9.17
CA PRO A 198 -21.12 -26.40 -8.81
C PRO A 198 -21.96 -27.49 -9.46
N GLY A 199 -21.30 -28.48 -10.04
CA GLY A 199 -21.94 -29.60 -10.75
C GLY A 199 -22.24 -29.34 -12.23
N PHE A 200 -21.98 -28.14 -12.76
CA PHE A 200 -22.20 -27.82 -14.17
C PHE A 200 -21.07 -28.40 -15.05
N GLU A 201 -19.84 -28.10 -14.73
CA GLU A 201 -18.66 -28.51 -15.51
C GLU A 201 -18.46 -30.04 -15.46
N GLU A 202 -18.70 -30.62 -14.30
CA GLU A 202 -18.58 -32.06 -14.09
C GLU A 202 -19.53 -32.91 -14.99
N GLN A 203 -20.72 -32.39 -15.28
CA GLN A 203 -21.69 -33.07 -16.13
C GLN A 203 -21.39 -32.91 -17.63
N LEU A 204 -20.54 -31.98 -18.00
CA LEU A 204 -20.04 -31.80 -19.38
C LEU A 204 -18.91 -32.79 -19.69
N VAL A 205 -18.27 -33.41 -18.68
CA VAL A 205 -17.26 -34.44 -18.91
C VAL A 205 -17.93 -35.66 -19.59
N GLY A 206 -17.38 -36.06 -20.73
CA GLY A 206 -17.93 -37.11 -21.58
C GLY A 206 -18.90 -36.60 -22.64
N ALA A 207 -19.17 -35.30 -22.72
CA ALA A 207 -19.97 -34.72 -23.81
C ALA A 207 -19.24 -34.85 -25.16
N GLU A 208 -19.97 -35.12 -26.21
CA GLU A 208 -19.43 -35.17 -27.57
C GLU A 208 -19.74 -33.82 -28.27
N THR A 209 -18.90 -33.43 -29.22
CA THR A 209 -19.10 -32.24 -30.03
C THR A 209 -20.40 -32.32 -30.85
N GLU A 210 -21.06 -31.19 -31.04
CA GLU A 210 -22.30 -30.98 -31.82
C GLU A 210 -23.50 -31.82 -31.27
N LYS A 211 -23.42 -32.32 -30.02
CA LYS A 211 -24.56 -32.97 -29.36
C LYS A 211 -25.06 -32.12 -28.21
N GLU A 212 -26.40 -32.00 -28.14
CA GLU A 212 -27.03 -31.34 -27.00
C GLU A 212 -26.97 -32.22 -25.76
N VAL A 213 -26.49 -31.63 -24.64
CA VAL A 213 -26.41 -32.26 -23.32
C VAL A 213 -27.24 -31.45 -22.34
N GLU A 214 -28.09 -32.11 -21.57
CA GLU A 214 -28.83 -31.46 -20.47
C GLU A 214 -28.03 -31.56 -19.19
N VAL A 215 -27.67 -30.38 -18.63
CA VAL A 215 -26.95 -30.23 -17.37
C VAL A 215 -27.92 -29.74 -16.31
N LYS A 216 -28.08 -30.51 -15.21
CA LYS A 216 -28.99 -30.17 -14.11
C LYS A 216 -28.21 -29.75 -12.89
N VAL A 217 -28.41 -28.53 -12.45
CA VAL A 217 -27.70 -27.93 -11.32
C VAL A 217 -28.66 -27.19 -10.41
N THR A 218 -28.23 -26.97 -9.16
CA THR A 218 -28.96 -26.17 -8.19
C THR A 218 -28.12 -24.94 -7.89
N PHE A 219 -28.72 -23.76 -8.01
CA PHE A 219 -28.05 -22.52 -7.67
C PHE A 219 -27.71 -22.47 -6.17
N PRO A 220 -26.51 -22.00 -5.77
CA PRO A 220 -26.16 -21.81 -4.36
C PRO A 220 -27.10 -20.85 -3.64
N GLU A 221 -27.26 -21.00 -2.32
CA GLU A 221 -28.11 -20.11 -1.51
C GLU A 221 -27.55 -18.68 -1.38
N ASP A 222 -26.27 -18.50 -1.62
CA ASP A 222 -25.54 -17.23 -1.63
C ASP A 222 -25.35 -16.61 -3.03
N TYR A 223 -26.04 -17.15 -4.04
CA TYR A 223 -25.94 -16.64 -5.41
C TYR A 223 -26.35 -15.17 -5.50
N HIS A 224 -25.67 -14.37 -6.33
CA HIS A 224 -25.85 -12.93 -6.42
C HIS A 224 -27.27 -12.51 -6.89
N ALA A 225 -27.95 -13.35 -7.71
CA ALA A 225 -29.32 -13.08 -8.15
C ALA A 225 -30.32 -13.75 -7.19
N GLU A 226 -31.05 -12.94 -6.41
CA GLU A 226 -31.99 -13.44 -5.38
C GLU A 226 -33.09 -14.34 -5.94
N GLU A 227 -33.51 -14.10 -7.17
CA GLU A 227 -34.57 -14.85 -7.84
C GLU A 227 -34.16 -16.29 -8.21
N LEU A 228 -32.85 -16.56 -8.26
CA LEU A 228 -32.29 -17.86 -8.64
C LEU A 228 -31.79 -18.69 -7.46
N LYS A 229 -31.62 -18.08 -6.27
CA LYS A 229 -31.07 -18.75 -5.07
C LYS A 229 -31.81 -20.04 -4.74
N GLY A 230 -31.05 -21.12 -4.60
CA GLY A 230 -31.56 -22.45 -4.21
C GLY A 230 -32.48 -23.12 -5.22
N LYS A 231 -32.69 -22.54 -6.42
CA LYS A 231 -33.56 -23.14 -7.44
C LYS A 231 -32.81 -24.15 -8.30
N GLU A 232 -33.53 -25.19 -8.73
CA GLU A 232 -33.03 -26.10 -9.73
C GLU A 232 -33.12 -25.48 -11.13
N ALA A 233 -32.05 -25.62 -11.88
CA ALA A 233 -31.95 -25.16 -13.27
C ALA A 233 -31.52 -26.29 -14.18
N VAL A 234 -32.03 -26.26 -15.38
CA VAL A 234 -31.65 -27.17 -16.46
C VAL A 234 -31.02 -26.37 -17.57
N PHE A 235 -29.76 -26.64 -17.87
CA PHE A 235 -29.07 -26.02 -18.99
C PHE A 235 -29.01 -26.98 -20.18
N LYS A 236 -29.35 -26.49 -21.33
CA LYS A 236 -29.10 -27.17 -22.61
C LYS A 236 -27.79 -26.67 -23.16
N CYS A 237 -26.82 -27.53 -23.24
CA CYS A 237 -25.46 -27.20 -23.65
C CYS A 237 -25.11 -27.92 -24.95
N THR A 238 -24.46 -27.23 -25.87
CA THR A 238 -23.91 -27.82 -27.09
C THR A 238 -22.43 -27.44 -27.16
N VAL A 239 -21.56 -28.43 -27.15
CA VAL A 239 -20.11 -28.21 -27.29
C VAL A 239 -19.76 -28.19 -28.77
N HIS A 240 -19.17 -27.11 -29.25
CA HIS A 240 -18.74 -26.97 -30.65
C HIS A 240 -17.31 -27.39 -30.87
N GLU A 241 -16.43 -27.06 -29.95
CA GLU A 241 -14.99 -27.33 -30.07
C GLU A 241 -14.43 -27.75 -28.72
N ILE A 242 -13.55 -28.72 -28.75
CA ILE A 242 -12.77 -29.17 -27.57
C ILE A 242 -11.32 -28.83 -27.84
N LYS A 243 -10.70 -28.08 -26.96
CA LYS A 243 -9.25 -27.80 -26.95
C LYS A 243 -8.63 -28.44 -25.74
N ALA A 244 -7.68 -29.29 -25.95
CA ALA A 244 -6.87 -29.87 -24.88
C ALA A 244 -5.56 -29.09 -24.74
N LYS A 245 -5.13 -28.89 -23.50
CA LYS A 245 -3.76 -28.41 -23.25
C LYS A 245 -2.81 -29.58 -23.39
N GLU A 246 -2.03 -29.56 -24.47
CA GLU A 246 -0.95 -30.51 -24.66
C GLU A 246 0.31 -29.95 -24.02
N LEU A 247 0.77 -30.61 -22.95
CA LEU A 247 1.99 -30.24 -22.27
C LEU A 247 3.19 -30.63 -23.15
N PRO A 248 4.20 -29.76 -23.26
CA PRO A 248 5.45 -30.14 -23.93
C PRO A 248 6.11 -31.31 -23.19
N GLU A 249 6.80 -32.17 -23.91
CA GLU A 249 7.67 -33.17 -23.29
C GLU A 249 8.81 -32.47 -22.55
N ILE A 250 9.04 -32.87 -21.29
CA ILE A 250 10.07 -32.26 -20.45
C ILE A 250 11.42 -32.92 -20.78
N ASP A 251 12.05 -32.40 -21.81
CA ASP A 251 13.33 -32.87 -22.35
C ASP A 251 14.31 -31.69 -22.59
N ASP A 252 15.40 -31.93 -23.32
CA ASP A 252 16.40 -30.90 -23.61
C ASP A 252 15.85 -29.83 -24.56
N GLU A 253 14.92 -30.17 -25.45
CA GLU A 253 14.29 -29.21 -26.37
C GLU A 253 13.40 -28.23 -25.58
N PHE A 254 12.63 -28.74 -24.63
CA PHE A 254 11.87 -27.91 -23.71
C PHE A 254 12.77 -26.98 -22.89
N ALA A 255 13.89 -27.50 -22.36
CA ALA A 255 14.82 -26.68 -21.59
C ALA A 255 15.39 -25.51 -22.41
N ALA A 256 15.73 -25.75 -23.67
CA ALA A 256 16.23 -24.72 -24.60
C ALA A 256 15.13 -23.72 -25.01
N GLU A 257 13.87 -24.12 -25.07
CA GLU A 257 12.75 -23.20 -25.37
C GLU A 257 12.42 -22.24 -24.22
N VAL A 258 12.48 -22.71 -22.95
CA VAL A 258 12.03 -21.94 -21.77
C VAL A 258 13.17 -21.29 -21.00
N SER A 259 14.43 -21.55 -21.36
CA SER A 259 15.59 -21.06 -20.62
C SER A 259 16.80 -20.79 -21.55
N GLU A 260 17.90 -20.35 -20.95
CA GLU A 260 19.18 -20.15 -21.65
C GLU A 260 20.05 -21.42 -21.68
N PHE A 261 19.54 -22.56 -21.23
CA PHE A 261 20.28 -23.82 -21.11
C PHE A 261 19.95 -24.77 -22.24
N ASP A 262 20.97 -25.49 -22.74
CA ASP A 262 20.84 -26.45 -23.84
C ASP A 262 20.37 -27.84 -23.37
N THR A 263 20.42 -28.12 -22.05
CA THR A 263 20.05 -29.42 -21.50
C THR A 263 19.12 -29.32 -20.33
N LEU A 264 18.24 -30.31 -20.17
CA LEU A 264 17.32 -30.41 -19.04
C LEU A 264 18.05 -30.55 -17.70
N GLU A 265 19.25 -31.15 -17.69
CA GLU A 265 20.03 -31.31 -16.46
C GLU A 265 20.55 -29.96 -15.96
N GLU A 266 21.06 -29.11 -16.85
CA GLU A 266 21.51 -27.74 -16.53
C GLU A 266 20.33 -26.87 -16.09
N TYR A 267 19.19 -26.96 -16.77
CA TYR A 267 17.98 -26.26 -16.38
C TYR A 267 17.48 -26.68 -14.99
N LYS A 268 17.46 -28.00 -14.69
CA LYS A 268 17.13 -28.52 -13.35
C LYS A 268 18.08 -28.02 -12.26
N ALA A 269 19.37 -27.91 -12.59
CA ALA A 269 20.36 -27.39 -11.64
C ALA A 269 20.12 -25.90 -11.35
N ASP A 270 19.82 -25.09 -12.36
CA ASP A 270 19.47 -23.68 -12.22
C ASP A 270 18.17 -23.48 -11.41
N VAL A 271 17.10 -24.19 -11.76
CA VAL A 271 15.82 -24.16 -11.01
C VAL A 271 16.05 -24.51 -9.54
N LYS A 272 16.88 -25.54 -9.28
CA LYS A 272 17.25 -25.93 -7.91
C LYS A 272 18.03 -24.83 -7.19
N ALA A 273 18.95 -24.16 -7.88
CA ALA A 273 19.71 -23.02 -7.33
C ALA A 273 18.78 -21.84 -6.99
N LYS A 274 17.87 -21.49 -7.90
CA LYS A 274 16.86 -20.45 -7.69
C LYS A 274 15.92 -20.74 -6.54
N ILE A 275 15.39 -21.98 -6.43
CA ILE A 275 14.56 -22.38 -5.29
C ILE A 275 15.35 -22.30 -3.97
N LYS A 276 16.63 -22.69 -4.00
CA LYS A 276 17.49 -22.62 -2.80
C LYS A 276 17.73 -21.18 -2.38
N GLU A 277 18.00 -20.30 -3.32
CA GLU A 277 18.16 -18.85 -3.08
C GLU A 277 16.88 -18.21 -2.54
N GLN A 278 15.75 -18.53 -3.17
CA GLN A 278 14.43 -18.09 -2.70
C GLN A 278 14.16 -18.53 -1.25
N LYS A 279 14.37 -19.80 -0.95
CA LYS A 279 14.21 -20.33 0.43
C LYS A 279 15.16 -19.68 1.42
N ALA A 280 16.38 -19.36 1.02
CA ALA A 280 17.33 -18.64 1.87
C ALA A 280 16.85 -17.22 2.16
N ALA A 281 16.38 -16.51 1.13
CA ALA A 281 15.84 -15.16 1.26
C ALA A 281 14.57 -15.12 2.12
N ASP A 282 13.63 -16.03 1.85
CA ASP A 282 12.36 -16.14 2.62
C ASP A 282 12.64 -16.55 4.06
N GLY A 283 13.57 -17.50 4.28
CA GLY A 283 13.98 -17.92 5.61
C GLY A 283 14.64 -16.79 6.39
N LYS A 284 15.52 -16.02 5.76
CA LYS A 284 16.14 -14.83 6.38
C LYS A 284 15.09 -13.79 6.75
N ARG A 285 14.15 -13.49 5.84
CA ARG A 285 13.05 -12.55 6.12
C ARG A 285 12.19 -13.01 7.30
N ASN A 286 11.88 -14.32 7.35
CA ASN A 286 11.13 -14.88 8.47
C ASN A 286 11.88 -14.76 9.80
N GLN A 287 13.21 -14.98 9.81
CA GLN A 287 14.03 -14.75 11.01
C GLN A 287 14.03 -13.28 11.43
N GLU A 288 14.15 -12.36 10.47
CA GLU A 288 14.07 -10.91 10.70
C GLU A 288 12.73 -10.53 11.33
N ASP A 289 11.63 -11.00 10.74
CA ASP A 289 10.27 -10.75 11.24
C ASP A 289 10.06 -11.30 12.66
N GLN A 290 10.51 -12.53 12.94
CA GLN A 290 10.41 -13.15 14.26
C GLN A 290 11.23 -12.41 15.30
N ALA A 291 12.46 -12.00 14.98
CA ALA A 291 13.33 -11.27 15.91
C ALA A 291 12.74 -9.89 16.22
N VAL A 292 12.27 -9.18 15.20
CA VAL A 292 11.63 -7.87 15.36
C VAL A 292 10.34 -7.96 16.18
N GLU A 293 9.48 -8.95 15.89
CA GLU A 293 8.22 -9.11 16.63
C GLU A 293 8.45 -9.40 18.12
N GLN A 294 9.44 -10.22 18.45
CA GLN A 294 9.80 -10.48 19.84
C GLN A 294 10.40 -9.25 20.52
N ALA A 295 11.29 -8.50 19.85
CA ALA A 295 11.85 -7.26 20.38
C ALA A 295 10.77 -6.22 20.67
N VAL A 296 9.81 -6.05 19.74
CA VAL A 296 8.66 -5.14 19.90
C VAL A 296 7.78 -5.57 21.08
N LYS A 297 7.50 -6.87 21.21
CA LYS A 297 6.68 -7.40 22.30
C LYS A 297 7.33 -7.24 23.68
N ASN A 298 8.66 -7.26 23.75
CA ASN A 298 9.43 -7.11 24.99
C ASN A 298 9.64 -5.65 25.40
N ALA A 299 9.39 -4.68 24.52
CA ALA A 299 9.57 -3.26 24.78
C ALA A 299 8.33 -2.61 25.40
N GLU A 300 8.53 -1.53 26.17
CA GLU A 300 7.46 -0.71 26.73
C GLU A 300 7.50 0.70 26.10
N TYR A 301 6.38 1.15 25.57
CA TYR A 301 6.20 2.47 24.95
C TYR A 301 4.73 2.87 24.98
N GLU A 302 4.47 4.16 24.87
CA GLU A 302 3.12 4.72 24.79
C GLU A 302 3.00 5.56 23.53
N ILE A 303 2.21 5.08 22.53
CA ILE A 303 2.05 5.74 21.25
C ILE A 303 0.91 6.76 21.36
N PRO A 304 1.16 8.06 21.10
CA PRO A 304 0.12 9.06 21.10
C PRO A 304 -0.83 8.88 19.91
N GLN A 305 -2.13 9.09 20.15
CA GLN A 305 -3.16 8.92 19.11
C GLN A 305 -2.90 9.74 17.84
N PRO A 306 -2.45 11.01 17.89
CA PRO A 306 -2.14 11.78 16.68
C PRO A 306 -1.03 11.20 15.82
N MET A 307 -0.08 10.44 16.41
CA MET A 307 0.94 9.73 15.66
C MET A 307 0.34 8.58 14.85
N ILE A 308 -0.60 7.84 15.46
CA ILE A 308 -1.33 6.75 14.78
C ILE A 308 -2.15 7.32 13.62
N ASP A 309 -2.89 8.41 13.86
CA ASP A 309 -3.75 9.03 12.86
C ASP A 309 -2.94 9.61 11.69
N THR A 310 -1.78 10.21 11.99
CA THR A 310 -0.83 10.69 10.95
C THR A 310 -0.30 9.54 10.10
N GLN A 311 0.16 8.46 10.73
CA GLN A 311 0.68 7.28 10.02
C GLN A 311 -0.39 6.60 9.18
N THR A 312 -1.62 6.48 9.72
CA THR A 312 -2.74 5.89 8.99
C THR A 312 -3.10 6.73 7.77
N THR A 313 -3.15 8.07 7.91
CA THR A 313 -3.39 8.98 6.80
C THR A 313 -2.33 8.84 5.71
N GLN A 314 -1.05 8.78 6.10
CA GLN A 314 0.04 8.58 5.16
C GLN A 314 -0.07 7.25 4.40
N MET A 315 -0.44 6.17 5.08
CA MET A 315 -0.64 4.87 4.44
C MET A 315 -1.80 4.90 3.42
N VAL A 316 -2.87 5.65 3.70
CA VAL A 316 -3.97 5.86 2.75
C VAL A 316 -3.51 6.70 1.56
N GLU A 317 -2.71 7.76 1.78
CA GLU A 317 -2.14 8.59 0.73
C GLU A 317 -1.20 7.75 -0.18
N ASP A 318 -0.31 6.92 0.40
CA ASP A 318 0.58 6.00 -0.34
C ASP A 318 -0.22 4.97 -1.16
N PHE A 319 -1.28 4.43 -0.58
CA PHE A 319 -2.19 3.53 -1.30
C PHE A 319 -2.87 4.23 -2.47
N ALA A 320 -3.38 5.45 -2.26
CA ALA A 320 -4.02 6.25 -3.30
C ALA A 320 -3.06 6.54 -4.48
N GLN A 321 -1.80 6.90 -4.19
CA GLN A 321 -0.79 7.09 -5.22
C GLN A 321 -0.50 5.81 -6.01
N ARG A 322 -0.44 4.65 -5.33
CA ARG A 322 -0.20 3.36 -5.96
C ARG A 322 -1.31 2.99 -6.93
N ILE A 323 -2.58 3.07 -6.52
CA ILE A 323 -3.71 2.78 -7.41
C ILE A 323 -3.82 3.80 -8.54
N GLN A 324 -3.48 5.07 -8.28
CA GLN A 324 -3.45 6.12 -9.30
C GLN A 324 -2.39 5.83 -10.38
N SER A 325 -1.24 5.26 -10.01
CA SER A 325 -0.23 4.82 -10.98
C SER A 325 -0.71 3.68 -11.88
N GLN A 326 -1.73 2.93 -11.43
CA GLN A 326 -2.43 1.88 -12.19
C GLN A 326 -3.65 2.41 -12.98
N GLY A 327 -3.88 3.73 -12.95
CA GLY A 327 -4.97 4.39 -13.67
C GLY A 327 -6.31 4.40 -12.95
N ILE A 328 -6.36 4.02 -11.66
CA ILE A 328 -7.59 3.99 -10.85
C ILE A 328 -7.52 5.11 -9.81
N THR A 329 -8.56 5.94 -9.72
CA THR A 329 -8.66 6.93 -8.65
C THR A 329 -9.19 6.30 -7.36
N LEU A 330 -8.89 6.89 -6.20
CA LEU A 330 -9.40 6.44 -4.91
C LEU A 330 -10.94 6.44 -4.87
N GLU A 331 -11.57 7.41 -5.53
CA GLU A 331 -13.03 7.51 -5.65
C GLU A 331 -13.62 6.34 -6.47
N GLN A 332 -13.00 5.99 -7.60
CA GLN A 332 -13.38 4.81 -8.39
C GLN A 332 -13.19 3.52 -7.60
N TYR A 333 -12.09 3.40 -6.85
CA TYR A 333 -11.85 2.25 -5.99
C TYR A 333 -12.97 2.07 -4.96
N PHE A 334 -13.41 3.14 -4.28
CA PHE A 334 -14.53 3.09 -3.35
C PHE A 334 -15.85 2.71 -4.02
N GLN A 335 -16.10 3.18 -5.24
CA GLN A 335 -17.29 2.79 -6.01
C GLN A 335 -17.30 1.31 -6.36
N PHE A 336 -16.15 0.74 -6.74
CA PHE A 336 -16.06 -0.69 -7.11
C PHE A 336 -16.12 -1.62 -5.89
N THR A 337 -15.51 -1.23 -4.77
CA THR A 337 -15.41 -2.09 -3.58
C THR A 337 -16.55 -1.88 -2.58
N GLY A 338 -17.29 -0.79 -2.68
CA GLY A 338 -18.30 -0.40 -1.68
C GLY A 338 -17.69 0.07 -0.35
N LEU A 339 -16.37 0.25 -0.26
CA LEU A 339 -15.69 0.74 0.93
C LEU A 339 -15.87 2.25 1.08
N THR A 340 -15.79 2.74 2.31
CA THR A 340 -15.72 4.18 2.63
C THR A 340 -14.32 4.55 3.08
N ALA A 341 -13.97 5.84 2.97
CA ALA A 341 -12.69 6.34 3.46
C ALA A 341 -12.48 6.06 4.96
N GLU A 342 -13.54 6.20 5.76
CA GLU A 342 -13.52 5.92 7.20
C GLU A 342 -13.21 4.44 7.48
N LYS A 343 -13.87 3.53 6.76
CA LYS A 343 -13.63 2.08 6.91
C LYS A 343 -12.22 1.70 6.49
N MET A 344 -11.72 2.28 5.42
CA MET A 344 -10.34 2.08 4.96
C MET A 344 -9.32 2.54 6.02
N MET A 345 -9.54 3.72 6.63
CA MET A 345 -8.69 4.20 7.72
C MET A 345 -8.75 3.26 8.94
N GLU A 346 -9.93 2.77 9.30
CA GLU A 346 -10.10 1.82 10.39
C GLU A 346 -9.35 0.50 10.13
N ASP A 347 -9.47 -0.03 8.94
CA ASP A 347 -8.82 -1.28 8.52
C ASP A 347 -7.29 -1.17 8.41
N MET A 348 -6.77 0.02 8.09
CA MET A 348 -5.31 0.29 8.04
C MET A 348 -4.69 0.60 9.40
N LYS A 349 -5.49 1.01 10.39
CA LYS A 349 -5.01 1.42 11.72
C LYS A 349 -4.15 0.37 12.44
N PRO A 350 -4.52 -0.93 12.49
CA PRO A 350 -3.67 -1.96 13.12
C PRO A 350 -2.29 -2.09 12.47
N GLN A 351 -2.24 -1.96 11.15
CA GLN A 351 -0.98 -2.02 10.40
C GLN A 351 -0.14 -0.76 10.63
N ALA A 352 -0.76 0.41 10.74
CA ALA A 352 -0.09 1.66 11.09
C ALA A 352 0.56 1.57 12.48
N ILE A 353 -0.18 1.03 13.47
CA ILE A 353 0.35 0.80 14.82
C ILE A 353 1.57 -0.12 14.77
N LYS A 354 1.47 -1.27 14.11
CA LYS A 354 2.58 -2.23 13.98
C LYS A 354 3.82 -1.59 13.33
N ARG A 355 3.62 -0.75 12.32
CA ARG A 355 4.71 -0.02 11.65
C ARG A 355 5.39 0.98 12.56
N ILE A 356 4.61 1.72 13.36
CA ILE A 356 5.14 2.67 14.35
C ILE A 356 5.93 1.93 15.44
N GLU A 357 5.36 0.88 16.03
CA GLU A 357 6.00 0.05 17.07
C GLU A 357 7.34 -0.48 16.61
N THR A 358 7.36 -1.11 15.44
CA THR A 358 8.57 -1.65 14.82
C THR A 358 9.64 -0.56 14.66
N ARG A 359 9.28 0.59 14.09
CA ARG A 359 10.21 1.69 13.85
C ARG A 359 10.78 2.25 15.15
N LEU A 360 9.92 2.52 16.13
CA LEU A 360 10.33 3.07 17.44
C LEU A 360 11.31 2.15 18.17
N VAL A 361 11.02 0.85 18.20
CA VAL A 361 11.86 -0.13 18.88
C VAL A 361 13.21 -0.30 18.17
N LEU A 362 13.21 -0.38 16.83
CA LEU A 362 14.45 -0.52 16.06
C LEU A 362 15.33 0.73 16.14
N GLU A 363 14.77 1.93 16.13
CA GLU A 363 15.49 3.17 16.33
C GLU A 363 16.09 3.24 17.75
N ALA A 364 15.34 2.78 18.76
CA ALA A 364 15.85 2.70 20.13
C ALA A 364 17.01 1.68 20.26
N ILE A 365 16.93 0.53 19.58
CA ILE A 365 18.01 -0.46 19.52
C ILE A 365 19.23 0.11 18.80
N ALA A 366 19.04 0.75 17.64
CA ALA A 366 20.14 1.40 16.90
C ALA A 366 20.88 2.41 17.77
N LYS A 367 20.14 3.20 18.55
CA LYS A 367 20.71 4.17 19.50
C LYS A 367 21.43 3.48 20.67
N ALA A 368 20.85 2.42 21.25
CA ALA A 368 21.43 1.70 22.37
C ALA A 368 22.75 0.98 22.01
N GLU A 369 22.84 0.45 20.79
CA GLU A 369 24.01 -0.24 20.26
C GLU A 369 24.99 0.70 19.53
N ASN A 370 24.71 2.01 19.48
CA ASN A 370 25.49 3.04 18.79
C ASN A 370 25.76 2.68 17.32
N ILE A 371 24.72 2.24 16.61
CA ILE A 371 24.79 1.92 15.18
C ILE A 371 24.90 3.23 14.39
N GLU A 372 26.12 3.55 13.97
CA GLU A 372 26.42 4.74 13.16
C GLU A 372 26.53 4.36 11.68
N ILE A 373 25.80 5.03 10.84
CA ILE A 373 25.87 4.85 9.38
C ILE A 373 26.88 5.83 8.79
N THR A 374 27.91 5.28 8.15
CA THR A 374 28.95 6.06 7.46
C THR A 374 28.41 6.63 6.15
N ASP A 375 29.02 7.71 5.68
CA ASP A 375 28.68 8.30 4.37
C ASP A 375 28.91 7.33 3.22
N GLU A 376 29.90 6.43 3.37
CA GLU A 376 30.20 5.37 2.39
C GLU A 376 29.00 4.41 2.23
N LYS A 377 28.35 3.98 3.32
CA LYS A 377 27.14 3.15 3.26
C LYS A 377 25.97 3.87 2.59
N VAL A 378 25.82 5.16 2.87
CA VAL A 378 24.80 5.99 2.17
C VAL A 378 25.08 6.03 0.67
N ASP A 379 26.34 6.20 0.28
CA ASP A 379 26.74 6.24 -1.12
C ASP A 379 26.54 4.89 -1.84
N GLU A 380 26.79 3.76 -1.14
CA GLU A 380 26.49 2.42 -1.65
C GLU A 380 24.99 2.21 -1.88
N GLU A 381 24.15 2.66 -0.96
CA GLU A 381 22.71 2.51 -1.11
C GLU A 381 22.16 3.41 -2.22
N LEU A 382 22.70 4.64 -2.33
CA LEU A 382 22.40 5.52 -3.46
C LEU A 382 22.81 4.91 -4.81
N ALA A 383 23.91 4.18 -4.86
CA ALA A 383 24.35 3.50 -6.09
C ALA A 383 23.36 2.37 -6.47
N LYS A 384 22.88 1.57 -5.52
CA LYS A 384 21.85 0.54 -5.76
C LYS A 384 20.53 1.15 -6.22
N MET A 385 20.10 2.25 -5.59
CA MET A 385 18.90 2.97 -6.00
C MET A 385 19.04 3.52 -7.43
N ALA A 386 20.18 4.13 -7.76
CA ALA A 386 20.45 4.67 -9.09
C ALA A 386 20.42 3.58 -10.17
N GLU A 387 20.96 2.40 -9.87
CA GLU A 387 20.90 1.22 -10.75
C GLU A 387 19.45 0.77 -10.97
N SER A 388 18.65 0.67 -9.89
CA SER A 388 17.24 0.28 -9.97
C SER A 388 16.39 1.25 -10.79
N TYR A 389 16.67 2.55 -10.67
CA TYR A 389 15.96 3.60 -11.42
C TYR A 389 16.59 3.90 -12.79
N LYS A 390 17.71 3.21 -13.16
CA LYS A 390 18.49 3.46 -14.37
C LYS A 390 18.90 4.94 -14.50
N MET A 391 19.31 5.53 -13.40
CA MET A 391 19.75 6.93 -13.30
C MET A 391 21.24 7.00 -12.95
N GLU A 392 21.87 8.15 -13.22
CA GLU A 392 23.24 8.41 -12.78
C GLU A 392 23.26 8.77 -11.28
N VAL A 393 24.20 8.20 -10.53
CA VAL A 393 24.33 8.39 -9.07
C VAL A 393 24.50 9.88 -8.69
N GLU A 394 25.25 10.62 -9.52
CA GLU A 394 25.49 12.04 -9.33
C GLU A 394 24.21 12.87 -9.38
N LYS A 395 23.29 12.54 -10.28
CA LYS A 395 21.98 13.21 -10.36
C LYS A 395 21.14 12.93 -9.12
N LEU A 396 21.16 11.68 -8.63
CA LEU A 396 20.44 11.33 -7.42
C LEU A 396 20.98 12.10 -6.21
N LYS A 397 22.31 12.24 -6.10
CA LYS A 397 22.98 13.01 -5.05
C LYS A 397 22.65 14.51 -5.11
N GLU A 398 22.50 15.10 -6.30
CA GLU A 398 22.11 16.52 -6.47
C GLU A 398 20.67 16.80 -6.00
N PHE A 399 19.76 15.83 -6.13
CA PHE A 399 18.39 15.96 -5.66
C PHE A 399 18.25 15.76 -4.15
N MET A 400 19.23 15.13 -3.49
CA MET A 400 19.21 14.90 -2.05
C MET A 400 19.77 16.08 -1.28
N GLY A 401 18.91 16.70 -0.48
CA GLY A 401 19.32 17.71 0.52
C GLY A 401 19.92 17.04 1.79
N GLU A 402 20.34 17.87 2.73
CA GLU A 402 20.90 17.37 4.02
C GLU A 402 19.86 16.63 4.86
N ASN A 403 18.57 17.02 4.77
CA ASN A 403 17.49 16.38 5.50
C ASN A 403 17.21 14.97 4.95
N GLU A 404 17.19 14.82 3.62
CA GLU A 404 16.99 13.53 2.97
C GLU A 404 18.15 12.56 3.28
N LYS A 405 19.39 13.06 3.32
CA LYS A 405 20.55 12.25 3.73
C LYS A 405 20.45 11.81 5.18
N LYS A 406 20.02 12.72 6.08
CA LYS A 406 19.79 12.37 7.49
C LYS A 406 18.75 11.30 7.63
N GLN A 407 17.60 11.44 6.93
CA GLN A 407 16.54 10.45 6.92
C GLN A 407 17.03 9.08 6.41
N MET A 408 17.80 9.08 5.31
CA MET A 408 18.38 7.85 4.78
C MET A 408 19.32 7.18 5.79
N LYS A 409 20.15 7.94 6.51
CA LYS A 409 21.01 7.38 7.59
C LYS A 409 20.17 6.74 8.70
N GLU A 410 19.08 7.38 9.10
CA GLU A 410 18.15 6.85 10.10
C GLU A 410 17.49 5.55 9.61
N ASP A 411 17.02 5.50 8.37
CA ASP A 411 16.41 4.31 7.77
C ASP A 411 17.43 3.16 7.62
N LEU A 412 18.66 3.46 7.23
CA LEU A 412 19.75 2.47 7.19
C LEU A 412 20.13 1.96 8.59
N ALA A 413 20.13 2.83 9.60
CA ALA A 413 20.38 2.41 10.98
C ALA A 413 19.30 1.45 11.51
N VAL A 414 18.04 1.67 11.10
CA VAL A 414 16.93 0.75 11.40
C VAL A 414 17.15 -0.61 10.72
N GLN A 415 17.60 -0.65 9.47
CA GLN A 415 17.91 -1.90 8.76
C GLN A 415 19.08 -2.65 9.41
N GLU A 416 20.14 -1.92 9.83
CA GLU A 416 21.26 -2.52 10.56
C GLU A 416 20.84 -3.05 11.92
N ALA A 417 19.88 -2.39 12.60
CA ALA A 417 19.33 -2.89 13.85
C ALA A 417 18.59 -4.22 13.66
N VAL A 418 17.87 -4.42 12.54
CA VAL A 418 17.28 -5.72 12.20
C VAL A 418 18.36 -6.77 11.99
N THR A 419 19.40 -6.45 11.24
CA THR A 419 20.54 -7.34 11.00
C THR A 419 21.22 -7.72 12.35
N PHE A 420 21.43 -6.73 13.22
CA PHE A 420 21.97 -6.94 14.55
C PHE A 420 21.12 -7.89 15.41
N LEU A 421 19.78 -7.75 15.37
CA LEU A 421 18.86 -8.64 16.08
C LEU A 421 19.02 -10.10 15.63
N VAL A 422 19.08 -10.33 14.31
CA VAL A 422 19.24 -11.68 13.75
C VAL A 422 20.61 -12.28 14.06
N GLU A 423 21.68 -11.49 13.97
CA GLU A 423 23.05 -11.96 14.30
C GLU A 423 23.21 -12.33 15.77
N ASN A 424 22.45 -11.71 16.66
CA ASN A 424 22.43 -12.01 18.10
C ASN A 424 21.29 -12.95 18.52
N ALA A 425 20.51 -13.47 17.55
CA ALA A 425 19.44 -14.43 17.80
C ALA A 425 19.99 -15.85 17.99
N VAL A 426 19.19 -16.72 18.60
CA VAL A 426 19.48 -18.14 18.79
C VAL A 426 18.56 -18.95 17.89
N GLU A 427 19.14 -19.69 16.95
CA GLU A 427 18.39 -20.62 16.10
C GLU A 427 17.91 -21.84 16.91
N LYS A 428 16.63 -22.19 16.73
CA LYS A 428 16.02 -23.38 17.34
C LYS A 428 15.58 -24.42 16.31
#